data_1e1ec375c199e875693e1c255b48af2b
#
_entry.id   1e1ec375c199e875693e1c255b48af2b
#
_cell.length_a   1.000
_cell.length_b   1.000
_cell.length_c   1.000
_cell.angle_alpha   90.00
_cell.angle_beta   90.00
_cell.angle_gamma   90.00
#
_symmetry.space_group_name_H-M   'P 1'
#
loop_
_entity.id
_entity.type
_entity.pdbx_description
1 polymer ?
#
loop_
_entity_poly.entity_id
_entity_poly.type
_entity_poly.pdbx_seq_one_letter_code
_entity_poly.pdbx_strand_id
1 'polypeptide(L)'
;MSNQLTVVCPLPPRQLSPNSRCHWRTRHKHSKKYREACRVACFTELVSRRRGDVDWSDSRLQATFYYKDKRRRDRDNMAAMLKYAYDGIAAALGVDDYGFRPQMPEVSVDKDDPRVEIVVVGGPPGDPSP
;
A
#
# COMPACT_ATOMS: atom_id res chain seq x y z
N MET A 1 5.34 10.85 19.49
CA MET A 1 4.71 9.72 18.79
C MET A 1 4.85 9.90 17.30
N SER A 2 5.12 8.82 16.64
CA SER A 2 5.31 8.88 15.20
C SER A 2 3.97 8.97 14.47
N ASN A 3 3.89 9.84 13.48
CA ASN A 3 2.76 9.91 12.56
C ASN A 3 3.01 9.03 11.33
N GLN A 4 3.87 8.04 11.47
CA GLN A 4 4.31 7.19 10.38
C GLN A 4 4.02 5.74 10.69
N LEU A 5 3.60 5.01 9.67
CA LEU A 5 3.25 3.60 9.76
C LEU A 5 3.87 2.88 8.58
N THR A 6 4.54 1.75 8.82
CA THR A 6 5.08 0.93 7.73
C THR A 6 4.25 -0.33 7.58
N VAL A 7 3.66 -0.52 6.42
CA VAL A 7 2.82 -1.66 6.10
C VAL A 7 3.58 -2.57 5.15
N VAL A 8 3.76 -3.83 5.55
CA VAL A 8 4.45 -4.82 4.71
C VAL A 8 3.40 -5.71 4.07
N CYS A 9 3.31 -5.66 2.75
CA CYS A 9 2.34 -6.39 1.96
C CYS A 9 3.06 -7.37 1.04
N PRO A 10 2.37 -8.43 0.59
CA PRO A 10 2.93 -9.26 -0.46
C PRO A 10 3.00 -8.48 -1.77
N LEU A 11 3.84 -8.95 -2.69
CA LEU A 11 3.84 -8.38 -4.04
C LEU A 11 2.46 -8.58 -4.67
N PRO A 12 1.94 -7.58 -5.41
CA PRO A 12 0.66 -7.75 -6.08
C PRO A 12 0.74 -8.86 -7.11
N PRO A 13 -0.30 -9.70 -7.21
CA PRO A 13 -0.30 -10.72 -8.24
C PRO A 13 -0.37 -10.11 -9.63
N ARG A 14 0.25 -10.77 -10.59
CA ARG A 14 0.33 -10.27 -11.97
C ARG A 14 -1.04 -10.05 -12.62
N GLN A 15 -2.07 -10.75 -12.13
CA GLN A 15 -3.43 -10.59 -12.64
C GLN A 15 -3.98 -9.19 -12.41
N LEU A 16 -3.39 -8.42 -11.50
CA LEU A 16 -3.80 -7.03 -11.21
C LEU A 16 -3.11 -6.02 -12.11
N SER A 17 -2.14 -6.45 -12.92
CA SER A 17 -1.48 -5.55 -13.86
C SER A 17 -2.47 -5.06 -14.90
N PRO A 18 -2.42 -3.77 -15.30
CA PRO A 18 -3.26 -3.28 -16.39
C PRO A 18 -3.08 -4.04 -17.69
N ASN A 19 -1.93 -4.68 -17.88
CA ASN A 19 -1.63 -5.44 -19.10
C ASN A 19 -2.07 -6.89 -19.02
N SER A 20 -2.61 -7.32 -17.89
CA SER A 20 -3.09 -8.69 -17.74
C SER A 20 -4.33 -8.93 -18.58
N ARG A 21 -4.36 -10.06 -19.27
CA ARG A 21 -5.49 -10.44 -20.13
C ARG A 21 -6.40 -11.44 -19.43
N CYS A 22 -6.36 -11.51 -18.13
CA CYS A 22 -7.23 -12.43 -17.42
C CYS A 22 -8.68 -11.99 -17.47
N HIS A 23 -9.58 -12.96 -17.29
CA HIS A 23 -11.01 -12.70 -17.23
C HIS A 23 -11.31 -11.77 -16.05
N TRP A 24 -12.35 -10.92 -16.20
CA TRP A 24 -12.68 -9.94 -15.17
C TRP A 24 -13.02 -10.60 -13.82
N ARG A 25 -13.62 -11.80 -13.82
CA ARG A 25 -13.93 -12.52 -12.59
C ARG A 25 -12.65 -12.93 -11.85
N THR A 26 -11.64 -13.37 -12.61
CA THR A 26 -10.34 -13.73 -12.06
C THR A 26 -9.65 -12.49 -11.48
N ARG A 27 -9.69 -11.39 -12.21
CA ARG A 27 -9.12 -10.13 -11.71
C ARG A 27 -9.82 -9.68 -10.43
N HIS A 28 -11.15 -9.74 -10.41
CA HIS A 28 -11.93 -9.35 -9.24
C HIS A 28 -11.56 -10.19 -8.02
N LYS A 29 -11.44 -11.50 -8.21
CA LYS A 29 -11.05 -12.42 -7.14
C LYS A 29 -9.69 -12.05 -6.56
N HIS A 30 -8.70 -11.81 -7.43
CA HIS A 30 -7.36 -11.44 -6.99
C HIS A 30 -7.33 -10.06 -6.34
N SER A 31 -8.07 -9.10 -6.85
CA SER A 31 -8.09 -7.76 -6.27
C SER A 31 -8.70 -7.77 -4.88
N LYS A 32 -9.78 -8.51 -4.69
CA LYS A 32 -10.43 -8.64 -3.39
C LYS A 32 -9.49 -9.29 -2.37
N LYS A 33 -8.83 -10.35 -2.78
CA LYS A 33 -7.90 -11.08 -1.92
C LYS A 33 -6.68 -10.23 -1.55
N TYR A 34 -6.14 -9.53 -2.52
CA TYR A 34 -4.97 -8.68 -2.28
C TYR A 34 -5.32 -7.49 -1.39
N ARG A 35 -6.45 -6.85 -1.63
CA ARG A 35 -6.93 -5.76 -0.80
C ARG A 35 -7.08 -6.22 0.65
N GLU A 36 -7.64 -7.41 0.86
CA GLU A 36 -7.83 -7.95 2.20
C GLU A 36 -6.49 -8.23 2.88
N ALA A 37 -5.51 -8.78 2.15
CA ALA A 37 -4.18 -9.03 2.70
C ALA A 37 -3.52 -7.72 3.16
N CYS A 38 -3.66 -6.67 2.37
CA CYS A 38 -3.08 -5.37 2.73
C CYS A 38 -3.83 -4.72 3.89
N ARG A 39 -5.15 -4.90 3.95
CA ARG A 39 -5.95 -4.41 5.07
C ARG A 39 -5.50 -5.06 6.39
N VAL A 40 -5.33 -6.38 6.37
CA VAL A 40 -4.90 -7.12 7.56
C VAL A 40 -3.48 -6.70 7.97
N ALA A 41 -2.59 -6.54 7.01
CA ALA A 41 -1.22 -6.11 7.29
C ALA A 41 -1.20 -4.73 7.95
N CYS A 42 -2.00 -3.80 7.44
CA CYS A 42 -2.09 -2.46 7.99
C CYS A 42 -2.73 -2.48 9.40
N PHE A 43 -3.81 -3.22 9.54
CA PHE A 43 -4.51 -3.30 10.83
C PHE A 43 -3.60 -3.88 11.92
N THR A 44 -2.82 -4.91 11.57
CA THR A 44 -1.88 -5.52 12.49
C THR A 44 -0.85 -4.51 13.00
N GLU A 45 -0.31 -3.71 12.09
CA GLU A 45 0.63 -2.66 12.48
C GLU A 45 -0.04 -1.58 13.32
N LEU A 46 -1.25 -1.23 12.95
CA LEU A 46 -1.99 -0.18 13.65
C LEU A 46 -2.28 -0.57 15.11
N VAL A 47 -2.67 -1.81 15.37
CA VAL A 47 -2.98 -2.25 16.73
C VAL A 47 -1.73 -2.52 17.57
N SER A 48 -0.59 -2.77 16.93
CA SER A 48 0.66 -3.02 17.66
C SER A 48 1.28 -1.75 18.19
N ARG A 49 0.92 -0.59 17.64
CA ARG A 49 1.47 0.68 18.08
C ARG A 49 0.57 1.29 19.15
N ARG A 50 1.19 2.15 19.97
CA ARG A 50 0.41 2.87 20.96
C ARG A 50 -0.60 3.78 20.28
N ARG A 51 -1.80 3.84 20.86
CA ARG A 51 -2.82 4.74 20.40
C ARG A 51 -2.30 6.17 20.40
N GLY A 52 -2.44 6.84 19.29
CA GLY A 52 -2.03 8.23 19.13
C GLY A 52 -3.06 8.97 18.32
N ASP A 53 -2.99 10.28 18.41
CA ASP A 53 -3.92 11.14 17.69
C ASP A 53 -3.34 11.49 16.33
N VAL A 54 -3.33 10.51 15.44
CA VAL A 54 -2.84 10.71 14.09
C VAL A 54 -4.03 10.79 13.14
N ASP A 55 -4.04 11.82 12.33
CA ASP A 55 -5.03 11.96 11.27
C ASP A 55 -4.48 11.29 10.01
N TRP A 56 -5.04 10.14 9.68
CA TRP A 56 -4.61 9.35 8.51
C TRP A 56 -5.35 9.75 7.23
N SER A 57 -6.34 10.67 7.31
CA SER A 57 -7.20 10.96 6.17
C SER A 57 -6.48 11.63 5.01
N ASP A 58 -5.41 12.36 5.28
CA ASP A 58 -4.63 13.07 4.27
C ASP A 58 -3.19 12.57 4.29
N SER A 59 -3.04 11.26 4.17
CA SER A 59 -1.74 10.61 4.28
C SER A 59 -0.99 10.62 2.96
N ARG A 60 0.33 10.75 3.08
CA ARG A 60 1.23 10.52 1.96
C ARG A 60 1.73 9.08 2.03
N LEU A 61 1.73 8.40 0.89
CA LEU A 61 2.12 6.99 0.85
C LEU A 61 3.30 6.81 -0.10
N GLN A 62 4.33 6.17 0.40
CA GLN A 62 5.52 5.83 -0.39
C GLN A 62 5.71 4.32 -0.36
N ALA A 63 5.57 3.69 -1.51
CA ALA A 63 5.77 2.26 -1.64
C ALA A 63 7.14 1.95 -2.21
N THR A 64 7.75 0.89 -1.72
CA THR A 64 8.97 0.32 -2.28
C THR A 64 8.71 -1.14 -2.58
N PHE A 65 8.92 -1.52 -3.85
CA PHE A 65 8.81 -2.90 -4.28
C PHE A 65 10.17 -3.55 -4.13
N TYR A 66 10.23 -4.64 -3.37
CA TYR A 66 11.43 -5.45 -3.23
C TYR A 66 11.24 -6.70 -4.05
N TYR A 67 11.96 -6.77 -5.18
CA TYR A 67 11.90 -7.93 -6.06
C TYR A 67 13.09 -8.84 -5.81
N LYS A 68 12.99 -10.08 -6.30
CA LYS A 68 14.07 -11.05 -6.12
C LYS A 68 15.26 -10.79 -7.03
N ASP A 69 15.09 -9.99 -8.09
CA ASP A 69 16.13 -9.71 -9.07
C ASP A 69 16.00 -8.30 -9.64
N LYS A 70 16.97 -7.91 -10.47
CA LYS A 70 17.03 -6.57 -11.06
C LYS A 70 16.30 -6.47 -12.40
N ARG A 71 15.40 -7.39 -12.70
CA ARG A 71 14.66 -7.36 -13.95
C ARG A 71 13.95 -6.03 -14.12
N ARG A 72 13.98 -5.49 -15.34
CA ARG A 72 13.31 -4.23 -15.64
C ARG A 72 11.80 -4.38 -15.47
N ARG A 73 11.18 -3.38 -14.85
CA ARG A 73 9.74 -3.36 -14.60
C ARG A 73 9.18 -1.97 -14.86
N ASP A 74 7.92 -1.93 -15.26
CA ASP A 74 7.22 -0.69 -15.59
C ASP A 74 6.63 -0.10 -14.31
N ARG A 75 7.13 1.05 -13.89
CA ARG A 75 6.68 1.71 -12.67
C ARG A 75 5.24 2.18 -12.74
N ASP A 76 4.75 2.52 -13.92
CA ASP A 76 3.36 2.92 -14.08
C ASP A 76 2.43 1.74 -13.81
N ASN A 77 2.79 0.55 -14.25
CA ASN A 77 2.04 -0.65 -13.94
C ASN A 77 2.06 -0.97 -12.45
N MET A 78 3.21 -0.76 -11.81
CA MET A 78 3.32 -0.96 -10.37
C MET A 78 2.43 0.01 -9.62
N ALA A 79 2.43 1.27 -10.01
CA ALA A 79 1.57 2.28 -9.39
C ALA A 79 0.10 1.92 -9.54
N ALA A 80 -0.29 1.43 -10.71
CA ALA A 80 -1.68 1.03 -10.97
C ALA A 80 -2.10 -0.15 -10.07
N MET A 81 -1.21 -1.10 -9.83
CA MET A 81 -1.50 -2.25 -8.97
C MET A 81 -1.62 -1.84 -7.50
N LEU A 82 -0.91 -0.80 -7.08
CA LEU A 82 -0.94 -0.32 -5.70
C LEU A 82 -2.31 0.23 -5.29
N LYS A 83 -3.15 0.59 -6.24
CA LYS A 83 -4.50 1.05 -5.96
C LYS A 83 -5.24 0.08 -5.04
N TYR A 84 -5.09 -1.22 -5.26
CA TYR A 84 -5.76 -2.23 -4.46
C TYR A 84 -5.18 -2.30 -3.04
N ALA A 85 -3.87 -2.12 -2.90
CA ALA A 85 -3.24 -2.07 -1.60
C ALA A 85 -3.72 -0.85 -0.82
N TYR A 86 -3.80 0.30 -1.48
CA TYR A 86 -4.24 1.54 -0.83
C TYR A 86 -5.69 1.47 -0.40
N ASP A 87 -6.54 0.79 -1.18
CA ASP A 87 -7.93 0.54 -0.75
C ASP A 87 -7.97 -0.24 0.56
N GLY A 88 -7.13 -1.26 0.68
CA GLY A 88 -7.05 -2.05 1.90
C GLY A 88 -6.53 -1.25 3.09
N ILE A 89 -5.51 -0.44 2.86
CA ILE A 89 -4.94 0.41 3.91
C ILE A 89 -5.97 1.43 4.39
N ALA A 90 -6.69 2.06 3.47
CA ALA A 90 -7.73 3.02 3.83
C ALA A 90 -8.81 2.36 4.69
N ALA A 91 -9.22 1.14 4.32
CA ALA A 91 -10.22 0.39 5.10
C ALA A 91 -9.72 0.11 6.52
N ALA A 92 -8.45 -0.28 6.67
CA ALA A 92 -7.87 -0.56 7.97
C ALA A 92 -7.79 0.70 8.83
N LEU A 93 -7.45 1.83 8.22
CA LEU A 93 -7.34 3.10 8.94
C LEU A 93 -8.67 3.77 9.17
N GLY A 94 -9.75 3.28 8.54
CA GLY A 94 -11.07 3.87 8.68
C GLY A 94 -11.22 5.22 7.99
N VAL A 95 -10.50 5.43 6.90
CA VAL A 95 -10.55 6.68 6.15
C VAL A 95 -10.86 6.41 4.68
N ASP A 96 -11.20 7.47 3.95
CA ASP A 96 -11.41 7.40 2.52
C ASP A 96 -10.07 7.56 1.81
N ASP A 97 -9.79 6.69 0.84
CA ASP A 97 -8.55 6.74 0.08
C ASP A 97 -8.47 7.97 -0.84
N TYR A 98 -9.58 8.68 -1.01
CA TYR A 98 -9.61 9.91 -1.78
C TYR A 98 -8.60 10.94 -1.28
N GLY A 99 -8.38 10.98 0.04
CA GLY A 99 -7.43 11.92 0.63
C GLY A 99 -5.98 11.47 0.57
N PHE A 100 -5.72 10.28 0.09
CA PHE A 100 -4.36 9.77 0.01
C PHE A 100 -3.56 10.46 -1.09
N ARG A 101 -2.28 10.68 -0.81
CA ARG A 101 -1.34 11.28 -1.78
C ARG A 101 -0.23 10.27 -2.07
N PRO A 102 -0.48 9.34 -3.00
CA PRO A 102 0.53 8.33 -3.33
C PRO A 102 1.67 8.92 -4.13
N GLN A 103 2.88 8.53 -3.77
CA GLN A 103 4.09 8.88 -4.50
C GLN A 103 4.40 7.78 -5.51
N MET A 104 5.20 8.10 -6.51
CA MET A 104 5.65 7.10 -7.47
C MET A 104 6.44 6.02 -6.72
N PRO A 105 6.16 4.73 -6.97
CA PRO A 105 6.85 3.66 -6.23
C PRO A 105 8.33 3.58 -6.57
N GLU A 106 9.10 3.17 -5.57
CA GLU A 106 10.51 2.88 -5.71
C GLU A 106 10.71 1.37 -5.88
N VAL A 107 11.85 0.99 -6.42
CA VAL A 107 12.19 -0.41 -6.66
C VAL A 107 13.53 -0.73 -6.01
N SER A 108 13.58 -1.87 -5.36
CA SER A 108 14.81 -2.39 -4.77
C SER A 108 14.87 -3.90 -4.97
N VAL A 109 15.90 -4.53 -4.48
CA VAL A 109 16.09 -5.97 -4.61
C VAL A 109 16.26 -6.58 -3.24
N ASP A 110 15.46 -7.62 -2.96
CA ASP A 110 15.64 -8.46 -1.79
C ASP A 110 15.34 -9.89 -2.21
N LYS A 111 16.37 -10.62 -2.53
CA LYS A 111 16.28 -11.96 -3.07
C LYS A 111 15.56 -12.92 -2.11
N ASP A 112 15.75 -12.72 -0.81
CA ASP A 112 15.25 -13.65 0.19
C ASP A 112 13.83 -13.35 0.65
N ASP A 113 13.36 -12.11 0.45
CA ASP A 113 12.04 -11.72 0.94
C ASP A 113 11.40 -10.68 0.01
N PRO A 114 10.98 -11.08 -1.19
CA PRO A 114 10.26 -10.17 -2.09
C PRO A 114 8.96 -9.70 -1.45
N ARG A 115 8.71 -8.39 -1.53
CA ARG A 115 7.54 -7.78 -0.87
C ARG A 115 7.34 -6.35 -1.32
N VAL A 116 6.26 -5.74 -0.83
CA VAL A 116 6.05 -4.29 -0.95
C VAL A 116 6.01 -3.71 0.45
N GLU A 117 6.80 -2.67 0.68
CA GLU A 117 6.71 -1.91 1.93
C GLU A 117 6.11 -0.55 1.62
N ILE A 118 5.07 -0.19 2.35
CA ILE A 118 4.36 1.07 2.15
C ILE A 118 4.48 1.89 3.43
N VAL A 119 5.12 3.05 3.31
CA VAL A 119 5.22 3.98 4.42
C VAL A 119 4.08 4.97 4.30
N VAL A 120 3.23 5.01 5.33
CA VAL A 120 2.08 5.91 5.40
C VAL A 120 2.43 7.01 6.38
N VAL A 121 2.42 8.25 5.91
CA VAL A 121 2.74 9.40 6.75
C VAL A 121 1.48 10.26 6.88
N GLY A 122 0.89 10.25 8.07
CA GLY A 122 -0.29 11.05 8.37
C GLY A 122 0.09 12.37 9.04
N GLY A 123 -0.92 13.09 9.46
CA GLY A 123 -0.74 14.33 10.19
C GLY A 123 -1.39 14.26 11.55
N PRO A 124 -0.90 15.02 12.52
CA PRO A 124 -1.57 15.10 13.80
C PRO A 124 -2.89 15.87 13.65
N PRO A 125 -3.95 15.44 14.36
CA PRO A 125 -5.23 16.16 14.31
C PRO A 125 -5.03 17.61 14.73
N GLY A 126 -5.66 18.51 13.97
CA GLY A 126 -5.58 19.93 14.27
C GLY A 126 -4.25 20.57 13.92
N ASP A 127 -3.36 19.84 13.28
CA ASP A 127 -2.10 20.40 12.82
C ASP A 127 -2.35 21.32 11.62
N PRO A 128 -2.15 22.62 11.79
CA PRO A 128 -2.32 23.54 10.66
C PRO A 128 -1.11 23.43 9.75
N SER A 129 -1.05 22.39 8.95
CA SER A 129 0.06 22.24 8.02
C SER A 129 0.46 23.56 7.43
N PRO A 130 1.67 24.00 7.68
CA PRO A 130 2.13 25.27 7.11
C PRO A 130 2.22 25.21 5.61
#